data_57f6a066fc5a01a4f59a581adf0518f9
#
_entry.id   57f6a066fc5a01a4f59a581adf0518f9
#
_cell.length_a   1.000
_cell.length_b   1.000
_cell.length_c   1.000
_cell.angle_alpha   90.00
_cell.angle_beta   90.00
_cell.angle_gamma   90.00
#
_symmetry.space_group_name_H-M   'P 1'
#
loop_
_entity.id
_entity.type
_entity.pdbx_description
1 polymer ?
#
loop_
_entity_poly.entity_id
_entity_poly.type
_entity_poly.pdbx_seq_one_letter_code
_entity_poly.pdbx_strand_id
1 'polypeptide(L)'
;MRKLLALSLLFVFALSCGSKSGSKRSKGELVGVQGKKYYPEKPFGMGLVPGGSFIMGKSDDDLPALDDAPTKTVTVRSYYMDETEITNAEYRQFVYWVRDSVIRTALADRAEDVLGGEPTDGNVDGIGEYAYIDADTSDLGVYDKYMKDVYDRRKLNWDTDLIFDRSEYPDEDYLEVMESFFIPEDEVFNDIRTWDVTNFKFAYLDSRVQEYLDEKQILIDALANDEIAPIYNPTDKQLEEEFPGFKRSNFITRETLEVYPDTTVWITDFKYSYNEPMHNDYFWHDAYSSYPVVGVTWKQANAFCQWRTNTKNAYQRTKKKKSLVPEFRLPTEAEWEYAARGGLQSAMYPWGGPYTKNDRGCFMANFKPMRGDYAVDQALYTVEANAYDPNGYNLYNMAGNVSEWVDSSYEQDAYEYSASMNPNVNNIYNEKKIIRGGSWKDVKYFLQVSSRDYEYQDQPRSYIGFRTVHDYLGADLTANAMTNTTIRKRKNQRSSIK
;
A
#
# COMPACT_ATOMS: atom_id res chain seq x y z
N MET A 1 -49.39 -26.68 -44.73
CA MET A 1 -48.16 -27.39 -44.35
C MET A 1 -46.87 -26.76 -44.92
N ARG A 2 -46.77 -26.38 -46.21
CA ARG A 2 -45.50 -25.76 -46.74
C ARG A 2 -45.08 -24.41 -46.14
N LYS A 3 -46.06 -23.59 -45.74
CA LYS A 3 -45.76 -22.29 -45.12
C LYS A 3 -45.28 -22.40 -43.67
N LEU A 4 -45.69 -23.43 -42.94
CA LEU A 4 -45.21 -23.71 -41.58
C LEU A 4 -43.76 -24.27 -41.54
N LEU A 5 -43.42 -25.08 -42.58
CA LEU A 5 -42.06 -25.60 -42.74
C LEU A 5 -41.04 -24.50 -43.07
N ALA A 6 -41.44 -23.51 -43.90
CA ALA A 6 -40.58 -22.37 -44.20
C ALA A 6 -40.34 -21.46 -42.98
N LEU A 7 -41.33 -21.27 -42.08
CA LEU A 7 -41.21 -20.48 -40.87
C LEU A 7 -40.34 -21.20 -39.84
N SER A 8 -40.42 -22.53 -39.71
CA SER A 8 -39.56 -23.31 -38.82
C SER A 8 -38.10 -23.33 -39.28
N LEU A 9 -37.85 -23.36 -40.60
CA LEU A 9 -36.48 -23.25 -41.13
C LEU A 9 -35.88 -21.86 -40.90
N LEU A 10 -36.65 -20.79 -40.99
CA LEU A 10 -36.18 -19.43 -40.67
C LEU A 10 -35.85 -19.26 -39.17
N PHE A 11 -36.61 -19.92 -38.28
CA PHE A 11 -36.36 -19.88 -36.85
C PHE A 11 -35.07 -20.65 -36.43
N VAL A 12 -34.76 -21.74 -37.13
CA VAL A 12 -33.54 -22.52 -36.92
C VAL A 12 -32.30 -21.73 -37.36
N PHE A 13 -32.41 -20.95 -38.45
CA PHE A 13 -31.31 -20.06 -38.87
C PHE A 13 -31.13 -18.85 -37.97
N ALA A 14 -32.17 -18.33 -37.31
CA ALA A 14 -32.06 -17.22 -36.37
C ALA A 14 -31.46 -17.62 -35.01
N LEU A 15 -31.55 -18.90 -34.62
CA LEU A 15 -30.93 -19.40 -33.37
C LEU A 15 -29.47 -19.82 -33.55
N SER A 16 -28.95 -19.88 -34.78
CA SER A 16 -27.56 -20.23 -35.09
C SER A 16 -26.56 -19.04 -34.95
N CYS A 17 -27.02 -17.82 -34.69
CA CYS A 17 -26.17 -16.63 -34.58
C CYS A 17 -25.85 -16.20 -33.13
N GLY A 18 -25.76 -17.11 -32.18
CA GLY A 18 -25.69 -16.78 -30.76
C GLY A 18 -24.60 -17.44 -29.91
N SER A 19 -23.57 -18.07 -30.46
CA SER A 19 -22.45 -18.50 -29.62
C SER A 19 -21.12 -17.88 -30.06
N LYS A 20 -20.82 -16.70 -29.53
CA LYS A 20 -19.47 -16.13 -29.53
C LYS A 20 -18.62 -16.80 -28.46
N SER A 21 -18.43 -18.10 -28.58
CA SER A 21 -17.39 -18.82 -27.85
C SER A 21 -16.58 -19.57 -28.90
N GLY A 22 -15.36 -19.18 -29.06
CA GLY A 22 -14.41 -19.87 -29.90
C GLY A 22 -13.43 -18.87 -30.50
N SER A 23 -12.18 -19.06 -30.22
CA SER A 23 -11.09 -18.39 -30.91
C SER A 23 -11.33 -18.52 -32.43
N LYS A 24 -11.90 -17.50 -33.03
CA LYS A 24 -11.87 -17.37 -34.48
C LYS A 24 -10.39 -17.30 -34.82
N ARG A 25 -9.87 -18.37 -35.39
CA ARG A 25 -8.56 -18.38 -36.03
C ARG A 25 -8.52 -17.15 -36.92
N SER A 26 -7.73 -16.18 -36.58
CA SER A 26 -7.66 -14.87 -37.22
C SER A 26 -7.06 -14.92 -38.62
N LYS A 27 -6.93 -16.08 -39.26
CA LYS A 27 -6.31 -16.25 -40.59
C LYS A 27 -5.06 -15.38 -40.82
N GLY A 28 -4.34 -15.06 -39.74
CA GLY A 28 -3.16 -14.19 -39.76
C GLY A 28 -3.48 -12.69 -39.69
N GLU A 29 -4.73 -12.26 -39.60
CA GLU A 29 -5.07 -10.85 -39.44
C GLU A 29 -5.15 -10.46 -37.98
N LEU A 30 -4.52 -9.32 -37.62
CA LEU A 30 -4.63 -8.71 -36.30
C LEU A 30 -5.97 -7.97 -36.21
N VAL A 31 -6.84 -8.47 -35.36
CA VAL A 31 -8.11 -7.79 -35.07
C VAL A 31 -7.79 -6.74 -33.99
N GLY A 32 -8.02 -5.46 -34.30
CA GLY A 32 -7.87 -4.39 -33.34
C GLY A 32 -8.77 -4.58 -32.10
N VAL A 33 -8.36 -4.00 -30.98
CA VAL A 33 -9.09 -4.06 -29.72
C VAL A 33 -10.43 -3.38 -29.89
N GLN A 34 -11.52 -4.18 -29.84
CA GLN A 34 -12.89 -3.68 -29.84
C GLN A 34 -13.38 -3.61 -28.39
N GLY A 35 -13.72 -2.44 -27.91
CA GLY A 35 -14.28 -2.29 -26.57
C GLY A 35 -14.28 -0.84 -26.09
N LYS A 36 -14.92 -0.62 -24.95
CA LYS A 36 -14.87 0.65 -24.25
C LYS A 36 -13.50 0.79 -23.58
N LYS A 37 -12.96 2.02 -23.54
CA LYS A 37 -11.76 2.32 -22.75
C LYS A 37 -11.98 1.87 -21.32
N TYR A 38 -10.97 1.22 -20.75
CA TYR A 38 -10.99 0.80 -19.34
C TYR A 38 -10.60 1.98 -18.45
N TYR A 39 -11.41 2.19 -17.42
CA TYR A 39 -11.12 3.10 -16.34
C TYR A 39 -11.19 2.30 -15.05
N PRO A 40 -10.11 2.28 -14.24
CA PRO A 40 -10.14 1.60 -12.96
C PRO A 40 -11.12 2.28 -12.01
N GLU A 41 -11.67 1.52 -11.09
CA GLU A 41 -12.48 2.07 -10.00
C GLU A 41 -11.57 2.85 -9.05
N LYS A 42 -11.94 4.10 -8.71
CA LYS A 42 -11.21 4.91 -7.74
C LYS A 42 -11.24 4.21 -6.38
N PRO A 43 -10.07 3.91 -5.77
CA PRO A 43 -10.04 3.40 -4.41
C PRO A 43 -10.66 4.41 -3.44
N PHE A 44 -11.30 3.91 -2.40
CA PHE A 44 -11.88 4.75 -1.36
C PHE A 44 -10.78 5.52 -0.61
N GLY A 45 -11.03 6.80 -0.32
CA GLY A 45 -10.09 7.66 0.41
C GLY A 45 -8.86 8.11 -0.38
N MET A 46 -8.79 7.84 -1.70
CA MET A 46 -7.62 8.20 -2.51
C MET A 46 -7.94 9.31 -3.53
N GLY A 47 -7.04 10.27 -3.69
CA GLY A 47 -7.05 11.27 -4.74
C GLY A 47 -6.35 10.77 -6.02
N LEU A 48 -6.83 11.18 -7.19
CA LEU A 48 -6.13 10.90 -8.45
C LEU A 48 -5.09 11.98 -8.71
N VAL A 49 -3.82 11.58 -8.77
CA VAL A 49 -2.70 12.43 -9.19
C VAL A 49 -2.44 12.16 -10.68
N PRO A 50 -2.73 13.13 -11.56
CA PRO A 50 -2.51 12.96 -12.99
C PRO A 50 -1.01 12.93 -13.29
N GLY A 51 -0.57 11.99 -14.12
CA GLY A 51 0.81 11.91 -14.55
C GLY A 51 1.27 13.16 -15.28
N GLY A 52 2.54 13.47 -15.18
CA GLY A 52 3.13 14.63 -15.84
C GLY A 52 4.62 14.79 -15.57
N SER A 53 5.21 15.80 -16.19
CA SER A 53 6.61 16.17 -15.97
C SER A 53 6.68 17.40 -15.08
N PHE A 54 7.65 17.41 -14.17
CA PHE A 54 7.90 18.54 -13.27
C PHE A 54 9.40 18.68 -12.98
N ILE A 55 9.77 19.79 -12.40
CA ILE A 55 11.12 20.02 -11.89
C ILE A 55 11.12 19.59 -10.43
N MET A 56 11.80 18.48 -10.16
CA MET A 56 12.05 17.92 -8.84
C MET A 56 13.27 18.58 -8.22
N GLY A 57 13.29 18.70 -6.90
CA GLY A 57 14.44 19.26 -6.17
C GLY A 57 14.28 20.72 -5.79
N LYS A 58 15.30 21.25 -5.14
CA LYS A 58 15.33 22.63 -4.64
C LYS A 58 15.71 23.59 -5.75
N SER A 59 14.82 24.54 -6.04
CA SER A 59 15.09 25.67 -6.93
C SER A 59 15.58 26.92 -6.20
N ASP A 60 15.42 26.97 -4.88
CA ASP A 60 15.71 28.12 -4.02
C ASP A 60 16.64 27.73 -2.85
N ASP A 61 17.00 28.68 -2.04
CA ASP A 61 18.02 28.62 -0.99
C ASP A 61 18.11 27.29 -0.22
N ASP A 62 19.11 26.49 -0.49
CA ASP A 62 19.52 25.39 0.36
C ASP A 62 20.31 25.94 1.56
N LEU A 63 19.58 26.36 2.60
CA LEU A 63 20.18 26.98 3.80
C LEU A 63 21.24 26.11 4.48
N PRO A 64 21.07 24.76 4.58
CA PRO A 64 22.09 23.87 5.13
C PRO A 64 23.23 23.57 4.15
N ALA A 65 23.12 23.96 2.87
CA ALA A 65 24.08 23.63 1.82
C ALA A 65 24.40 22.12 1.74
N LEU A 66 23.35 21.29 1.88
CA LEU A 66 23.51 19.83 1.85
C LEU A 66 23.75 19.30 0.42
N ASP A 67 23.35 20.09 -0.57
CA ASP A 67 23.46 19.78 -2.01
C ASP A 67 22.92 18.39 -2.38
N ASP A 68 21.89 17.95 -1.65
CA ASP A 68 21.29 16.62 -1.76
C ASP A 68 20.06 16.56 -2.65
N ALA A 69 19.59 17.70 -3.15
CA ALA A 69 18.40 17.80 -3.97
C ALA A 69 18.58 18.79 -5.15
N PRO A 70 19.58 18.59 -6.05
CA PRO A 70 19.74 19.42 -7.24
C PRO A 70 18.49 19.31 -8.13
N THR A 71 18.20 20.39 -8.87
CA THR A 71 17.02 20.42 -9.74
C THR A 71 17.14 19.44 -10.90
N LYS A 72 16.11 18.62 -11.11
CA LYS A 72 16.04 17.63 -12.17
C LYS A 72 14.63 17.57 -12.78
N THR A 73 14.54 17.50 -14.10
CA THR A 73 13.26 17.24 -14.77
C THR A 73 12.91 15.77 -14.69
N VAL A 74 11.77 15.47 -14.07
CA VAL A 74 11.26 14.11 -13.83
C VAL A 74 9.85 13.98 -14.39
N THR A 75 9.53 12.81 -14.91
CA THR A 75 8.19 12.45 -15.39
C THR A 75 7.65 11.31 -14.53
N VAL A 76 6.46 11.48 -13.97
CA VAL A 76 5.74 10.44 -13.22
C VAL A 76 4.50 10.00 -13.95
N ARG A 77 4.09 8.74 -13.77
CA ARG A 77 2.83 8.20 -14.28
C ARG A 77 1.68 8.70 -13.44
N SER A 78 0.43 8.53 -13.94
CA SER A 78 -0.76 8.75 -13.13
C SER A 78 -0.90 7.66 -12.08
N TYR A 79 -1.29 8.04 -10.86
CA TYR A 79 -1.52 7.13 -9.74
C TYR A 79 -2.60 7.69 -8.81
N TYR A 80 -3.13 6.85 -7.96
CA TYR A 80 -3.94 7.26 -6.82
C TYR A 80 -3.05 7.38 -5.58
N MET A 81 -3.31 8.37 -4.74
CA MET A 81 -2.64 8.57 -3.45
C MET A 81 -3.70 8.80 -2.38
N ASP A 82 -3.49 8.29 -1.17
CA ASP A 82 -4.39 8.56 -0.05
C ASP A 82 -4.52 10.07 0.17
N GLU A 83 -5.74 10.56 0.31
CA GLU A 83 -6.04 11.99 0.47
C GLU A 83 -5.43 12.52 1.77
N THR A 84 -5.32 11.68 2.80
CA THR A 84 -4.75 11.98 4.12
C THR A 84 -3.57 11.03 4.42
N GLU A 85 -2.80 11.30 5.47
CA GLU A 85 -1.96 10.30 6.10
C GLU A 85 -2.85 9.14 6.58
N ILE A 86 -2.30 7.92 6.68
CA ILE A 86 -3.01 6.79 7.26
C ILE A 86 -3.32 7.08 8.72
N THR A 87 -4.59 7.01 9.08
CA THR A 87 -5.09 7.32 10.41
C THR A 87 -4.97 6.13 11.37
N ASN A 88 -5.02 6.42 12.68
CA ASN A 88 -5.06 5.38 13.70
C ASN A 88 -6.22 4.39 13.47
N ALA A 89 -7.41 4.88 13.07
CA ALA A 89 -8.56 4.04 12.78
C ALA A 89 -8.32 3.09 11.60
N GLU A 90 -7.64 3.56 10.54
CA GLU A 90 -7.31 2.74 9.37
C GLU A 90 -6.24 1.71 9.71
N TYR A 91 -5.19 2.10 10.44
CA TYR A 91 -4.14 1.18 10.83
C TYR A 91 -4.63 0.12 11.84
N ARG A 92 -5.56 0.48 12.73
CA ARG A 92 -6.22 -0.48 13.65
C ARG A 92 -6.94 -1.59 12.90
N GLN A 93 -7.50 -1.36 11.71
CA GLN A 93 -8.11 -2.42 10.90
C GLN A 93 -7.09 -3.50 10.52
N PHE A 94 -5.86 -3.09 10.19
CA PHE A 94 -4.78 -4.03 9.93
C PHE A 94 -4.40 -4.83 11.19
N VAL A 95 -4.20 -4.14 12.30
CA VAL A 95 -3.85 -4.79 13.58
C VAL A 95 -4.93 -5.78 14.02
N TYR A 96 -6.21 -5.41 13.95
CA TYR A 96 -7.32 -6.30 14.29
C TYR A 96 -7.40 -7.50 13.36
N TRP A 97 -7.21 -7.28 12.06
CA TRP A 97 -7.21 -8.39 11.12
C TRP A 97 -6.07 -9.39 11.42
N VAL A 98 -4.88 -8.89 11.74
CA VAL A 98 -3.74 -9.75 12.12
C VAL A 98 -4.02 -10.47 13.42
N ARG A 99 -4.51 -9.77 14.46
CA ARG A 99 -4.92 -10.37 15.72
C ARG A 99 -5.90 -11.54 15.49
N ASP A 100 -6.98 -11.26 14.77
CA ASP A 100 -8.02 -12.26 14.51
C ASP A 100 -7.48 -13.43 13.67
N SER A 101 -6.59 -13.17 12.72
CA SER A 101 -5.93 -14.21 11.92
C SER A 101 -5.04 -15.11 12.77
N VAL A 102 -4.23 -14.54 13.66
CA VAL A 102 -3.31 -15.30 14.52
C VAL A 102 -4.09 -16.12 15.54
N ILE A 103 -5.10 -15.53 16.19
CA ILE A 103 -5.99 -16.26 17.13
C ILE A 103 -6.70 -17.41 16.42
N ARG A 104 -7.29 -17.18 15.24
CA ARG A 104 -7.95 -18.24 14.46
C ARG A 104 -6.99 -19.34 14.04
N THR A 105 -5.75 -19.01 13.74
CA THR A 105 -4.73 -20.02 13.42
C THR A 105 -4.45 -20.89 14.63
N ALA A 106 -4.24 -20.30 15.81
CA ALA A 106 -3.99 -21.06 17.03
C ALA A 106 -5.20 -21.92 17.46
N LEU A 107 -6.43 -21.38 17.31
CA LEU A 107 -7.65 -22.14 17.58
C LEU A 107 -7.81 -23.31 16.59
N ALA A 108 -7.52 -23.10 15.31
CA ALA A 108 -7.62 -24.16 14.30
C ALA A 108 -6.57 -25.25 14.51
N ASP A 109 -5.34 -24.88 14.85
CA ASP A 109 -4.28 -25.84 15.19
C ASP A 109 -4.66 -26.66 16.43
N ARG A 110 -5.20 -26.00 17.49
CA ARG A 110 -5.68 -26.71 18.68
C ARG A 110 -6.87 -27.63 18.38
N ALA A 111 -7.81 -27.17 17.54
CA ALA A 111 -8.94 -27.99 17.12
C ALA A 111 -8.49 -29.25 16.35
N GLU A 112 -7.49 -29.16 15.50
CA GLU A 112 -6.91 -30.33 14.84
C GLU A 112 -6.29 -31.33 15.85
N ASP A 113 -5.57 -30.83 16.85
CA ASP A 113 -4.98 -31.67 17.89
C ASP A 113 -6.05 -32.40 18.70
N VAL A 114 -7.14 -31.70 19.07
CA VAL A 114 -8.26 -32.29 19.84
C VAL A 114 -9.08 -33.28 19.02
N LEU A 115 -9.32 -32.98 17.75
CA LEU A 115 -10.14 -33.79 16.84
C LEU A 115 -9.37 -34.92 16.16
N GLY A 116 -8.04 -35.03 16.40
CA GLY A 116 -7.20 -36.08 15.81
C GLY A 116 -7.02 -35.98 14.31
N GLY A 117 -7.19 -34.78 13.73
CA GLY A 117 -6.94 -34.50 12.31
C GLY A 117 -8.06 -35.01 11.36
N GLU A 118 -9.22 -35.40 11.84
CA GLU A 118 -10.36 -35.70 10.97
C GLU A 118 -11.06 -34.39 10.56
N PRO A 119 -11.32 -34.20 9.25
CA PRO A 119 -12.06 -33.04 8.78
C PRO A 119 -13.49 -33.07 9.35
N THR A 120 -13.91 -31.98 9.96
CA THR A 120 -15.24 -31.87 10.55
C THR A 120 -16.23 -31.39 9.49
N ASP A 121 -17.37 -32.08 9.39
CA ASP A 121 -18.52 -31.69 8.55
C ASP A 121 -19.29 -30.45 9.10
N GLY A 122 -18.57 -29.53 9.79
CA GLY A 122 -19.13 -28.24 10.23
C GLY A 122 -20.16 -28.32 11.38
N ASN A 123 -20.26 -29.44 12.07
CA ASN A 123 -21.27 -29.64 13.13
C ASN A 123 -20.59 -30.10 14.44
N VAL A 124 -19.47 -29.49 14.79
CA VAL A 124 -18.76 -29.78 16.05
C VAL A 124 -18.89 -28.56 16.96
N ASP A 125 -19.45 -28.74 18.15
CA ASP A 125 -19.56 -27.69 19.15
C ASP A 125 -18.18 -27.33 19.75
N GLY A 126 -18.04 -26.14 20.30
CA GLY A 126 -16.84 -25.70 21.00
C GLY A 126 -15.71 -25.27 20.05
N ILE A 127 -14.46 -25.60 20.42
CA ILE A 127 -13.26 -25.22 19.65
C ILE A 127 -13.29 -25.79 18.22
N GLY A 128 -14.02 -26.89 17.99
CA GLY A 128 -14.15 -27.50 16.68
C GLY A 128 -14.79 -26.61 15.63
N GLU A 129 -15.59 -25.61 16.00
CA GLU A 129 -16.14 -24.62 15.07
C GLU A 129 -15.05 -23.76 14.40
N TYR A 130 -13.87 -23.68 15.01
CA TYR A 130 -12.73 -22.91 14.53
C TYR A 130 -11.74 -23.73 13.70
N ALA A 131 -11.98 -25.04 13.54
CA ALA A 131 -11.13 -25.91 12.72
C ALA A 131 -10.96 -25.37 11.30
N TYR A 132 -9.87 -25.78 10.63
CA TYR A 132 -9.65 -25.41 9.24
C TYR A 132 -10.80 -25.92 8.37
N ILE A 133 -11.31 -25.04 7.52
CA ILE A 133 -12.33 -25.41 6.55
C ILE A 133 -11.65 -26.14 5.40
N ASP A 134 -12.09 -27.38 5.16
CA ASP A 134 -11.77 -28.05 3.92
C ASP A 134 -12.41 -27.30 2.75
N ALA A 135 -11.60 -26.81 1.84
CA ALA A 135 -12.14 -26.27 0.62
C ALA A 135 -12.92 -27.40 -0.08
N ASP A 136 -14.23 -27.21 -0.27
CA ASP A 136 -15.04 -28.12 -1.06
C ASP A 136 -14.32 -28.40 -2.38
N THR A 137 -13.84 -29.63 -2.52
CA THR A 137 -13.04 -30.04 -3.67
C THR A 137 -13.90 -30.43 -4.86
N SER A 138 -15.23 -30.53 -4.68
CA SER A 138 -16.14 -30.97 -5.73
C SER A 138 -16.17 -30.00 -6.90
N ASP A 139 -16.12 -28.71 -6.66
CA ASP A 139 -16.19 -27.66 -7.67
C ASP A 139 -14.81 -27.06 -8.04
N LEU A 140 -13.71 -27.52 -7.42
CA LEU A 140 -12.38 -27.02 -7.74
C LEU A 140 -11.91 -27.49 -9.12
N GLY A 141 -11.33 -26.55 -9.88
CA GLY A 141 -10.63 -26.88 -11.12
C GLY A 141 -9.40 -27.77 -10.88
N VAL A 142 -8.92 -28.41 -11.93
CA VAL A 142 -7.74 -29.32 -11.87
C VAL A 142 -6.51 -28.62 -11.27
N TYR A 143 -6.32 -27.35 -11.60
CA TYR A 143 -5.22 -26.55 -11.07
C TYR A 143 -5.36 -26.29 -9.57
N ASP A 144 -6.55 -25.94 -9.10
CA ASP A 144 -6.80 -25.63 -7.70
C ASP A 144 -6.65 -26.90 -6.81
N LYS A 145 -7.07 -28.07 -7.32
CA LYS A 145 -6.80 -29.36 -6.68
C LYS A 145 -5.30 -29.63 -6.56
N TYR A 146 -4.57 -29.49 -7.68
CA TYR A 146 -3.11 -29.63 -7.69
C TYR A 146 -2.45 -28.69 -6.68
N MET A 147 -2.89 -27.43 -6.60
CA MET A 147 -2.31 -26.44 -5.68
C MET A 147 -2.64 -26.73 -4.22
N LYS A 148 -3.80 -27.34 -3.93
CA LYS A 148 -4.15 -27.81 -2.59
C LYS A 148 -3.21 -28.95 -2.17
N ASP A 149 -3.03 -29.94 -3.03
CA ASP A 149 -2.22 -31.13 -2.74
C ASP A 149 -0.72 -30.79 -2.58
N VAL A 150 -0.19 -29.83 -3.34
CA VAL A 150 1.24 -29.46 -3.31
C VAL A 150 1.58 -28.49 -2.17
N TYR A 151 0.68 -27.56 -1.83
CA TYR A 151 0.98 -26.45 -0.91
C TYR A 151 0.20 -26.51 0.42
N ASP A 152 -0.59 -27.55 0.65
CA ASP A 152 -1.41 -27.72 1.87
C ASP A 152 -2.11 -26.38 2.26
N ARG A 153 -2.91 -25.84 1.37
CA ARG A 153 -3.59 -24.56 1.58
C ARG A 153 -4.87 -24.76 2.40
N ARG A 154 -4.71 -24.94 3.69
CA ARG A 154 -5.81 -24.91 4.63
C ARG A 154 -6.41 -23.50 4.71
N LYS A 155 -7.72 -23.39 4.88
CA LYS A 155 -8.41 -22.11 5.02
C LYS A 155 -8.91 -21.95 6.43
N LEU A 156 -8.59 -20.81 7.02
CA LEU A 156 -9.17 -20.41 8.31
C LEU A 156 -10.68 -20.16 8.16
N ASN A 157 -11.43 -20.57 9.16
CA ASN A 157 -12.84 -20.23 9.27
C ASN A 157 -13.01 -18.78 9.74
N TRP A 158 -13.51 -17.92 8.85
CA TRP A 158 -13.85 -16.54 9.15
C TRP A 158 -15.34 -16.31 9.38
N ASP A 159 -16.17 -17.34 9.21
CA ASP A 159 -17.63 -17.24 9.33
C ASP A 159 -18.08 -17.32 10.78
N THR A 160 -17.30 -18.00 11.66
CA THR A 160 -17.55 -18.05 13.11
C THR A 160 -16.92 -16.83 13.80
N ASP A 161 -17.68 -16.10 14.59
CA ASP A 161 -17.18 -14.94 15.33
C ASP A 161 -16.28 -15.37 16.50
N LEU A 162 -15.21 -14.59 16.76
CA LEU A 162 -14.36 -14.81 17.93
C LEU A 162 -15.04 -14.29 19.19
N ILE A 163 -15.00 -15.09 20.24
CA ILE A 163 -15.56 -14.76 21.54
C ILE A 163 -14.44 -14.19 22.42
N PHE A 164 -14.62 -12.96 22.91
CA PHE A 164 -13.63 -12.27 23.73
C PHE A 164 -14.02 -12.19 25.21
N ASP A 165 -15.30 -12.40 25.53
CA ASP A 165 -15.79 -12.44 26.91
C ASP A 165 -15.50 -13.80 27.54
N ARG A 166 -14.73 -13.81 28.62
CA ARG A 166 -14.37 -15.03 29.38
C ARG A 166 -15.58 -15.84 29.84
N SER A 167 -16.70 -15.18 30.10
CA SER A 167 -17.93 -15.84 30.57
C SER A 167 -18.65 -16.63 29.46
N GLU A 168 -18.32 -16.36 28.20
CA GLU A 168 -18.95 -16.96 27.04
C GLU A 168 -18.05 -18.00 26.34
N TYR A 169 -16.85 -18.29 26.88
CA TYR A 169 -15.96 -19.27 26.28
C TYR A 169 -16.60 -20.65 26.19
N PRO A 170 -16.52 -21.32 25.03
CA PRO A 170 -17.25 -22.56 24.80
C PRO A 170 -16.66 -23.75 25.54
N ASP A 171 -15.35 -23.82 25.71
CA ASP A 171 -14.66 -24.94 26.36
C ASP A 171 -13.29 -24.53 26.94
N GLU A 172 -12.63 -25.48 27.63
CA GLU A 172 -11.31 -25.28 28.27
C GLU A 172 -10.20 -25.11 27.24
N ASP A 173 -10.26 -25.78 26.08
CA ASP A 173 -9.28 -25.68 25.02
C ASP A 173 -9.29 -24.29 24.38
N TYR A 174 -10.48 -23.73 24.16
CA TYR A 174 -10.65 -22.35 23.70
C TYR A 174 -10.08 -21.34 24.70
N LEU A 175 -10.37 -21.56 25.99
CA LEU A 175 -9.85 -20.72 27.07
C LEU A 175 -8.31 -20.74 27.09
N GLU A 176 -7.69 -21.92 27.03
CA GLU A 176 -6.22 -22.06 27.04
C GLU A 176 -5.57 -21.28 25.89
N VAL A 177 -6.12 -21.40 24.68
CA VAL A 177 -5.62 -20.67 23.50
C VAL A 177 -5.82 -19.17 23.69
N MET A 178 -7.01 -18.71 24.09
CA MET A 178 -7.29 -17.28 24.22
C MET A 178 -6.45 -16.61 25.29
N GLU A 179 -6.25 -17.26 26.46
CA GLU A 179 -5.42 -16.67 27.52
C GLU A 179 -3.95 -16.57 27.12
N SER A 180 -3.45 -17.41 26.22
CA SER A 180 -2.08 -17.31 25.71
C SER A 180 -1.79 -16.00 24.93
N PHE A 181 -2.83 -15.30 24.48
CA PHE A 181 -2.73 -14.00 23.80
C PHE A 181 -2.83 -12.80 24.72
N PHE A 182 -3.01 -13.02 26.02
CA PHE A 182 -3.04 -11.95 27.00
C PHE A 182 -1.82 -12.01 27.90
N ILE A 183 -1.44 -10.86 28.41
CA ILE A 183 -0.37 -10.76 29.42
C ILE A 183 -0.88 -11.47 30.70
N PRO A 184 -0.07 -12.32 31.35
CA PRO A 184 -0.43 -12.99 32.59
C PRO A 184 -0.88 -12.00 33.68
N GLU A 185 -1.86 -12.38 34.49
CA GLU A 185 -2.47 -11.49 35.49
C GLU A 185 -1.49 -10.95 36.54
N ASP A 186 -0.43 -11.67 36.83
CA ASP A 186 0.65 -11.26 37.75
C ASP A 186 1.62 -10.22 37.14
N GLU A 187 1.60 -10.01 35.84
CA GLU A 187 2.40 -9.03 35.11
C GLU A 187 1.60 -7.79 34.69
N VAL A 188 0.26 -7.80 34.88
CA VAL A 188 -0.62 -6.70 34.47
C VAL A 188 -0.73 -5.64 35.53
N PHE A 189 -0.66 -4.37 35.10
CA PHE A 189 -0.88 -3.23 35.99
C PHE A 189 -2.38 -2.93 36.14
N ASN A 190 -2.84 -2.74 37.38
CA ASN A 190 -4.24 -2.43 37.71
C ASN A 190 -5.30 -3.50 37.35
N ASP A 191 -4.94 -4.78 37.30
CA ASP A 191 -5.86 -5.90 37.01
C ASP A 191 -6.65 -5.72 35.67
N ILE A 192 -6.12 -4.90 34.77
CA ILE A 192 -6.76 -4.68 33.45
C ILE A 192 -6.21 -5.69 32.46
N ARG A 193 -7.07 -6.58 31.98
CA ARG A 193 -6.73 -7.57 30.96
C ARG A 193 -6.16 -6.88 29.70
N THR A 194 -4.89 -7.14 29.40
CA THR A 194 -4.14 -6.49 28.34
C THR A 194 -3.63 -7.52 27.32
N TRP A 195 -3.75 -7.22 26.05
CA TRP A 195 -3.23 -8.06 24.98
C TRP A 195 -1.71 -8.12 25.00
N ASP A 196 -1.15 -9.31 24.82
CA ASP A 196 0.26 -9.45 24.46
C ASP A 196 0.42 -9.18 22.96
N VAL A 197 0.72 -7.93 22.66
CA VAL A 197 0.84 -7.43 21.27
C VAL A 197 2.04 -8.01 20.52
N THR A 198 3.00 -8.64 21.21
CA THR A 198 4.16 -9.30 20.60
C THR A 198 3.77 -10.53 19.80
N ASN A 199 2.57 -11.09 20.07
CA ASN A 199 1.99 -12.20 19.34
C ASN A 199 1.37 -11.77 17.99
N PHE A 200 1.13 -10.48 17.77
CA PHE A 200 0.49 -9.97 16.56
C PHE A 200 1.53 -9.82 15.42
N LYS A 201 1.84 -10.95 14.80
CA LYS A 201 2.85 -11.05 13.75
C LYS A 201 2.22 -11.25 12.38
N PHE A 202 2.70 -10.48 11.42
CA PHE A 202 2.30 -10.60 10.02
C PHE A 202 3.49 -11.03 9.17
N ALA A 203 3.28 -12.08 8.38
CA ALA A 203 4.27 -12.53 7.42
C ALA A 203 3.99 -11.90 6.06
N TYR A 204 4.89 -11.05 5.59
CA TYR A 204 4.82 -10.46 4.27
C TYR A 204 5.93 -10.98 3.36
N LEU A 205 5.68 -10.89 2.05
CA LEU A 205 6.64 -11.30 1.04
C LEU A 205 7.43 -10.08 0.60
N ASP A 206 8.72 -10.12 0.81
CA ASP A 206 9.65 -9.16 0.23
C ASP A 206 10.29 -9.76 -1.02
N SER A 207 10.15 -9.05 -2.15
CA SER A 207 10.73 -9.47 -3.42
C SER A 207 11.95 -8.61 -3.74
N ARG A 208 13.12 -9.18 -3.58
CA ARG A 208 14.41 -8.55 -3.89
C ARG A 208 14.69 -8.56 -5.40
N VAL A 209 13.84 -7.83 -6.14
CA VAL A 209 13.90 -7.84 -7.62
C VAL A 209 15.22 -7.27 -8.12
N GLN A 210 15.76 -6.25 -7.46
CA GLN A 210 17.03 -5.65 -7.89
C GLN A 210 18.19 -6.63 -7.70
N GLU A 211 18.28 -7.27 -6.55
CA GLU A 211 19.28 -8.31 -6.26
C GLU A 211 19.21 -9.46 -7.27
N TYR A 212 17.99 -9.91 -7.59
CA TYR A 212 17.77 -10.89 -8.65
C TYR A 212 18.29 -10.43 -10.02
N LEU A 213 18.03 -9.18 -10.39
CA LEU A 213 18.47 -8.64 -11.68
C LEU A 213 19.99 -8.48 -11.74
N ASP A 214 20.60 -8.03 -10.65
CA ASP A 214 22.05 -7.85 -10.56
C ASP A 214 22.78 -9.20 -10.63
N GLU A 215 22.33 -10.18 -9.85
CA GLU A 215 22.91 -11.54 -9.92
C GLU A 215 22.67 -12.19 -11.29
N LYS A 216 21.47 -12.02 -11.85
CA LYS A 216 21.20 -12.47 -13.22
C LYS A 216 22.14 -11.86 -14.23
N GLN A 217 22.45 -10.57 -14.15
CA GLN A 217 23.38 -9.90 -15.05
C GLN A 217 24.80 -10.43 -14.86
N ILE A 218 25.26 -10.63 -13.63
CA ILE A 218 26.57 -11.23 -13.32
C ILE A 218 26.70 -12.62 -13.96
N LEU A 219 25.65 -13.43 -13.87
CA LEU A 219 25.63 -14.79 -14.45
C LEU A 219 25.61 -14.74 -16.00
N ILE A 220 24.89 -13.80 -16.59
CA ILE A 220 24.90 -13.57 -18.04
C ILE A 220 26.29 -13.18 -18.49
N ASP A 221 26.95 -12.26 -17.80
CA ASP A 221 28.31 -11.79 -18.12
C ASP A 221 29.34 -12.92 -17.95
N ALA A 222 29.14 -13.81 -16.97
CA ALA A 222 30.00 -14.98 -16.78
C ALA A 222 29.84 -16.04 -17.90
N LEU A 223 28.66 -16.15 -18.50
CA LEU A 223 28.41 -17.04 -19.65
C LEU A 223 28.81 -16.42 -20.98
N ALA A 224 28.81 -15.10 -21.08
CA ALA A 224 29.25 -14.38 -22.24
C ALA A 224 30.79 -14.37 -22.30
N ASN A 225 31.39 -15.39 -22.88
CA ASN A 225 32.79 -15.29 -23.29
C ASN A 225 32.95 -14.08 -24.20
N ASP A 226 34.06 -13.33 -24.09
CA ASP A 226 34.36 -12.01 -24.67
C ASP A 226 34.00 -11.79 -26.19
N GLU A 227 33.65 -12.85 -26.91
CA GLU A 227 33.38 -12.79 -28.35
C GLU A 227 31.90 -12.73 -28.77
N ILE A 228 30.92 -12.94 -27.87
CA ILE A 228 29.47 -13.06 -28.26
C ILE A 228 28.55 -12.09 -27.46
N ALA A 229 29.10 -11.12 -26.85
CA ALA A 229 28.46 -10.32 -25.78
C ALA A 229 27.16 -9.52 -26.07
N PRO A 230 26.77 -9.03 -27.29
CA PRO A 230 25.65 -8.08 -27.33
C PRO A 230 24.24 -8.67 -27.42
N ILE A 231 24.04 -9.96 -27.62
CA ILE A 231 22.71 -10.52 -27.94
C ILE A 231 22.30 -11.72 -27.06
N TYR A 232 23.20 -12.22 -26.21
CA TYR A 232 22.89 -13.37 -25.37
C TYR A 232 22.05 -12.96 -24.16
N ASN A 233 20.77 -13.26 -24.20
CA ASN A 233 19.85 -13.05 -23.08
C ASN A 233 19.17 -14.38 -22.72
N PRO A 234 19.82 -15.21 -21.89
CA PRO A 234 19.31 -16.52 -21.52
C PRO A 234 18.04 -16.36 -20.67
N THR A 235 17.15 -17.34 -20.80
CA THR A 235 15.98 -17.45 -19.92
C THR A 235 16.41 -17.92 -18.52
N ASP A 236 15.58 -17.62 -17.52
CA ASP A 236 15.83 -18.04 -16.12
C ASP A 236 16.07 -19.57 -16.03
N LYS A 237 15.31 -20.35 -16.83
CA LYS A 237 15.46 -21.81 -16.87
C LYS A 237 16.82 -22.24 -17.40
N GLN A 238 17.35 -21.56 -18.39
CA GLN A 238 18.71 -21.85 -18.94
C GLN A 238 19.79 -21.47 -17.92
N LEU A 239 19.59 -20.36 -17.19
CA LEU A 239 20.50 -19.97 -16.11
C LEU A 239 20.45 -20.96 -14.94
N GLU A 240 19.27 -21.50 -14.58
CA GLU A 240 19.12 -22.51 -13.55
C GLU A 240 19.76 -23.86 -13.94
N GLU A 241 19.75 -24.21 -15.23
CA GLU A 241 20.41 -25.42 -15.76
C GLU A 241 21.95 -25.30 -15.67
N GLU A 242 22.52 -24.13 -15.99
CA GLU A 242 23.97 -23.87 -15.92
C GLU A 242 24.45 -23.56 -14.48
N PHE A 243 23.61 -22.88 -13.69
CA PHE A 243 23.86 -22.48 -12.31
C PHE A 243 22.74 -23.01 -11.40
N PRO A 244 22.81 -24.25 -10.90
CA PRO A 244 21.73 -24.87 -10.12
C PRO A 244 21.36 -24.15 -8.83
N GLY A 245 22.22 -23.22 -8.36
CA GLY A 245 21.95 -22.36 -7.20
C GLY A 245 21.08 -21.14 -7.52
N PHE A 246 20.96 -20.75 -8.79
CA PHE A 246 20.19 -19.59 -9.22
C PHE A 246 18.72 -19.96 -9.39
N LYS A 247 17.90 -19.62 -8.40
CA LYS A 247 16.45 -19.82 -8.44
C LYS A 247 15.74 -18.52 -8.08
N ARG A 248 14.77 -18.12 -8.87
CA ARG A 248 13.96 -16.94 -8.59
C ARG A 248 13.32 -16.96 -7.20
N SER A 249 12.99 -18.14 -6.68
CA SER A 249 12.45 -18.32 -5.32
C SER A 249 13.40 -17.86 -4.22
N ASN A 250 14.73 -17.86 -4.47
CA ASN A 250 15.72 -17.46 -3.47
C ASN A 250 15.72 -15.95 -3.19
N PHE A 251 15.15 -15.16 -4.14
CA PHE A 251 15.00 -13.70 -4.04
C PHE A 251 13.63 -13.28 -3.51
N ILE A 252 12.80 -14.23 -3.10
CA ILE A 252 11.53 -13.99 -2.44
C ILE A 252 11.69 -14.43 -1.00
N THR A 253 11.84 -13.46 -0.10
CA THR A 253 11.93 -13.72 1.33
C THR A 253 10.57 -13.51 1.99
N ARG A 254 10.26 -14.36 2.95
CA ARG A 254 9.12 -14.17 3.83
C ARG A 254 9.64 -13.59 5.14
N GLU A 255 9.35 -12.32 5.37
CA GLU A 255 9.67 -11.65 6.63
C GLU A 255 8.45 -11.67 7.54
N THR A 256 8.66 -11.93 8.82
CA THR A 256 7.63 -11.88 9.85
C THR A 256 7.95 -10.71 10.78
N LEU A 257 7.02 -9.80 10.94
CA LEU A 257 7.18 -8.63 11.80
C LEU A 257 5.97 -8.43 12.72
N GLU A 258 6.19 -7.79 13.83
CA GLU A 258 5.15 -7.32 14.74
C GLU A 258 4.45 -6.12 14.11
N VAL A 259 3.11 -6.18 14.08
CA VAL A 259 2.32 -5.12 13.38
C VAL A 259 1.93 -3.98 14.30
N TYR A 260 2.02 -4.18 15.61
CA TYR A 260 1.62 -3.18 16.56
C TYR A 260 2.57 -1.97 16.51
N PRO A 261 2.07 -0.73 16.42
CA PRO A 261 2.93 0.44 16.43
C PRO A 261 3.60 0.59 17.81
N ASP A 262 4.80 1.10 17.83
CA ASP A 262 5.48 1.41 19.10
C ASP A 262 4.83 2.62 19.75
N THR A 263 4.06 2.38 20.79
CA THR A 263 3.39 3.42 21.57
C THR A 263 4.32 4.13 22.55
N THR A 264 5.54 3.60 22.78
CA THR A 264 6.52 4.19 23.70
C THR A 264 7.32 5.36 23.09
N VAL A 265 7.18 5.59 21.78
CA VAL A 265 7.87 6.67 21.05
C VAL A 265 7.62 8.06 21.66
N TRP A 266 6.43 8.29 22.20
CA TRP A 266 6.09 9.55 22.86
C TRP A 266 6.90 9.77 24.14
N ILE A 267 7.06 8.73 24.95
CA ILE A 267 7.85 8.76 26.19
C ILE A 267 9.33 8.97 25.87
N THR A 268 9.81 8.37 24.78
CA THR A 268 11.19 8.51 24.30
C THR A 268 11.50 9.94 23.90
N ASP A 269 10.57 10.58 23.19
CA ASP A 269 10.72 11.99 22.76
C ASP A 269 10.47 12.99 23.90
N PHE A 270 9.59 12.67 24.87
CA PHE A 270 9.16 13.54 25.96
C PHE A 270 9.33 12.89 27.33
N LYS A 271 10.56 12.71 27.77
CA LYS A 271 10.93 11.99 29.01
C LYS A 271 10.30 12.53 30.31
N TYR A 272 9.69 13.71 30.28
CA TYR A 272 9.12 14.38 31.47
C TYR A 272 7.56 14.42 31.43
N SER A 273 6.91 13.84 30.43
CA SER A 273 5.47 13.96 30.19
C SER A 273 4.73 12.64 30.36
N TYR A 274 5.04 11.89 31.41
CA TYR A 274 4.46 10.55 31.65
C TYR A 274 2.95 10.55 31.86
N ASN A 275 2.33 11.67 32.22
CA ASN A 275 0.92 11.79 32.51
C ASN A 275 0.11 12.44 31.38
N GLU A 276 0.70 12.61 30.21
CA GLU A 276 0.01 13.20 29.07
C GLU A 276 -0.92 12.13 28.45
N PRO A 277 -2.26 12.30 28.49
CA PRO A 277 -3.19 11.29 27.99
C PRO A 277 -2.98 10.92 26.53
N MET A 278 -2.60 11.91 25.70
CA MET A 278 -2.26 11.67 24.32
C MET A 278 -1.09 10.70 24.14
N HIS A 279 -0.09 10.75 25.04
CA HIS A 279 1.06 9.87 24.95
C HIS A 279 0.74 8.42 25.34
N ASN A 280 -0.20 8.21 26.26
CA ASN A 280 -0.53 6.88 26.74
C ASN A 280 -1.50 6.15 25.82
N ASP A 281 -2.52 6.87 25.32
CA ASP A 281 -3.68 6.27 24.63
C ASP A 281 -3.80 6.67 23.16
N TYR A 282 -2.77 7.31 22.59
CA TYR A 282 -2.83 7.86 21.24
C TYR A 282 -3.31 6.88 20.18
N PHE A 283 -2.84 5.65 20.22
CA PHE A 283 -3.20 4.65 19.21
C PHE A 283 -4.60 4.06 19.45
N TRP A 284 -5.02 3.90 20.71
CA TRP A 284 -6.24 3.15 21.03
C TRP A 284 -7.48 4.01 21.25
N HIS A 285 -7.31 5.20 21.77
CA HIS A 285 -8.45 6.02 22.16
C HIS A 285 -9.20 6.57 20.97
N ASP A 286 -10.53 6.52 21.02
CA ASP A 286 -11.41 6.94 19.91
C ASP A 286 -11.25 8.42 19.56
N ALA A 287 -10.86 9.26 20.51
CA ALA A 287 -10.60 10.68 20.28
C ALA A 287 -9.49 10.91 19.23
N TYR A 288 -8.55 9.99 19.09
CA TYR A 288 -7.43 10.09 18.15
C TYR A 288 -7.62 9.21 16.91
N SER A 289 -8.83 8.71 16.67
CA SER A 289 -9.13 7.83 15.52
C SER A 289 -8.85 8.48 14.17
N SER A 290 -9.09 9.78 14.04
CA SER A 290 -8.83 10.59 12.83
C SER A 290 -7.44 11.19 12.74
N TYR A 291 -6.58 10.96 13.73
CA TYR A 291 -5.20 11.42 13.77
C TYR A 291 -4.28 10.44 13.00
N PRO A 292 -3.15 10.91 12.43
CA PRO A 292 -2.23 10.04 11.72
C PRO A 292 -1.62 8.98 12.63
N VAL A 293 -1.44 7.77 12.16
CA VAL A 293 -0.69 6.76 12.90
C VAL A 293 0.78 7.16 12.96
N VAL A 294 1.38 7.00 14.14
CA VAL A 294 2.81 7.22 14.41
C VAL A 294 3.38 6.03 15.16
N GLY A 295 4.71 5.99 15.31
CA GLY A 295 5.37 4.85 15.94
C GLY A 295 5.42 3.61 15.03
N VAL A 296 5.32 3.81 13.72
CA VAL A 296 5.40 2.76 12.71
C VAL A 296 6.74 2.81 11.98
N THR A 297 7.34 1.64 11.80
CA THR A 297 8.56 1.47 11.00
C THR A 297 8.23 1.45 9.52
N TRP A 298 9.24 1.68 8.67
CA TRP A 298 9.09 1.56 7.22
C TRP A 298 8.63 0.15 6.79
N LYS A 299 9.13 -0.89 7.46
CA LYS A 299 8.71 -2.27 7.20
C LYS A 299 7.24 -2.52 7.57
N GLN A 300 6.78 -1.98 8.69
CA GLN A 300 5.37 -2.06 9.09
C GLN A 300 4.46 -1.33 8.10
N ALA A 301 4.88 -0.18 7.58
CA ALA A 301 4.14 0.54 6.55
C ALA A 301 4.03 -0.27 5.24
N ASN A 302 5.10 -0.95 4.81
CA ASN A 302 5.06 -1.86 3.66
C ASN A 302 4.18 -3.09 3.92
N ALA A 303 4.23 -3.67 5.12
CA ALA A 303 3.35 -4.77 5.51
C ALA A 303 1.87 -4.38 5.45
N PHE A 304 1.53 -3.17 5.92
CA PHE A 304 0.19 -2.59 5.78
C PHE A 304 -0.23 -2.49 4.30
N CYS A 305 0.65 -1.99 3.43
CA CYS A 305 0.39 -1.90 1.99
C CYS A 305 0.08 -3.29 1.38
N GLN A 306 0.86 -4.30 1.73
CA GLN A 306 0.64 -5.67 1.25
C GLN A 306 -0.67 -6.27 1.79
N TRP A 307 -0.97 -6.08 3.08
CA TRP A 307 -2.24 -6.48 3.66
C TRP A 307 -3.43 -5.82 2.94
N ARG A 308 -3.38 -4.51 2.71
CA ARG A 308 -4.41 -3.75 1.98
C ARG A 308 -4.62 -4.30 0.57
N THR A 309 -3.52 -4.62 -0.14
CA THR A 309 -3.54 -5.24 -1.46
C THR A 309 -4.20 -6.61 -1.44
N ASN A 310 -3.79 -7.47 -0.50
CA ASN A 310 -4.29 -8.83 -0.38
C ASN A 310 -5.78 -8.84 -0.04
N THR A 311 -6.21 -8.02 0.92
CA THR A 311 -7.61 -7.88 1.34
C THR A 311 -8.47 -7.37 0.18
N LYS A 312 -8.02 -6.34 -0.53
CA LYS A 312 -8.73 -5.80 -1.70
C LYS A 312 -8.85 -6.85 -2.82
N ASN A 313 -7.78 -7.57 -3.10
CA ASN A 313 -7.77 -8.60 -4.14
C ASN A 313 -8.60 -9.83 -3.73
N ALA A 314 -8.61 -10.22 -2.46
CA ALA A 314 -9.50 -11.26 -1.94
C ALA A 314 -10.97 -10.88 -2.21
N TYR A 315 -11.36 -9.66 -1.86
CA TYR A 315 -12.70 -9.15 -2.15
C TYR A 315 -13.01 -9.08 -3.66
N GLN A 316 -12.04 -8.70 -4.51
CA GLN A 316 -12.26 -8.69 -5.97
C GLN A 316 -12.50 -10.08 -6.55
N ARG A 317 -11.85 -11.13 -5.98
CA ARG A 317 -12.07 -12.53 -6.41
C ARG A 317 -13.49 -13.00 -6.16
N THR A 318 -14.20 -12.50 -5.15
CA THR A 318 -15.61 -12.83 -4.91
C THR A 318 -16.56 -12.25 -5.95
N LYS A 319 -16.13 -11.26 -6.73
CA LYS A 319 -16.99 -10.58 -7.73
C LYS A 319 -16.80 -11.17 -9.13
N LYS A 320 -17.92 -11.50 -9.80
CA LYS A 320 -17.88 -11.95 -11.20
C LYS A 320 -17.29 -10.85 -12.11
N LYS A 321 -16.24 -11.16 -12.90
CA LYS A 321 -15.64 -10.32 -13.95
C LYS A 321 -14.89 -9.07 -13.46
N LYS A 322 -14.38 -9.03 -12.22
CA LYS A 322 -13.47 -7.96 -11.81
C LYS A 322 -12.01 -8.43 -11.93
N SER A 323 -11.17 -7.58 -12.49
CA SER A 323 -9.72 -7.77 -12.50
C SER A 323 -9.14 -7.47 -11.13
N LEU A 324 -8.06 -8.13 -10.79
CA LEU A 324 -7.26 -7.79 -9.61
C LEU A 324 -6.74 -6.36 -9.71
N VAL A 325 -6.58 -5.72 -8.58
CA VAL A 325 -6.00 -4.38 -8.50
C VAL A 325 -4.48 -4.46 -8.39
N PRO A 326 -3.73 -3.44 -8.88
CA PRO A 326 -2.31 -3.31 -8.61
C PRO A 326 -2.02 -3.23 -7.11
N GLU A 327 -0.76 -3.36 -6.75
CA GLU A 327 -0.32 -3.24 -5.37
C GLU A 327 -0.54 -1.83 -4.82
N PHE A 328 -0.99 -1.76 -3.57
CA PHE A 328 -0.79 -0.57 -2.74
C PHE A 328 0.65 -0.62 -2.25
N ARG A 329 1.32 0.50 -2.29
CA ARG A 329 2.73 0.63 -1.90
C ARG A 329 3.00 2.01 -1.31
N LEU A 330 4.16 2.21 -0.73
CA LEU A 330 4.62 3.54 -0.40
C LEU A 330 4.89 4.34 -1.69
N PRO A 331 4.72 5.67 -1.69
CA PRO A 331 5.11 6.51 -2.81
C PRO A 331 6.63 6.50 -3.00
N THR A 332 7.10 6.60 -4.23
CA THR A 332 8.49 6.96 -4.46
C THR A 332 8.71 8.42 -4.07
N GLU A 333 9.95 8.81 -3.82
CA GLU A 333 10.27 10.20 -3.49
C GLU A 333 9.76 11.18 -4.55
N ALA A 334 9.90 10.84 -5.83
CA ALA A 334 9.43 11.67 -6.94
C ALA A 334 7.90 11.77 -7.01
N GLU A 335 7.19 10.67 -6.76
CA GLU A 335 5.73 10.67 -6.70
C GLU A 335 5.25 11.52 -5.53
N TRP A 336 5.87 11.38 -4.37
CA TRP A 336 5.52 12.17 -3.20
C TRP A 336 5.69 13.68 -3.46
N GLU A 337 6.85 14.09 -3.99
CA GLU A 337 7.12 15.49 -4.28
C GLU A 337 6.20 16.06 -5.35
N TYR A 338 5.92 15.29 -6.41
CA TYR A 338 4.98 15.69 -7.46
C TYR A 338 3.56 15.89 -6.92
N ALA A 339 3.11 14.96 -6.06
CA ALA A 339 1.82 15.04 -5.39
C ALA A 339 1.74 16.25 -4.45
N ALA A 340 2.79 16.48 -3.65
CA ALA A 340 2.86 17.59 -2.71
C ALA A 340 2.79 18.96 -3.41
N ARG A 341 3.39 19.10 -4.59
CA ARG A 341 3.31 20.32 -5.38
C ARG A 341 1.89 20.64 -5.89
N GLY A 342 0.97 19.68 -5.89
CA GLY A 342 -0.44 19.93 -6.21
C GLY A 342 -0.69 20.54 -7.59
N GLY A 343 0.19 20.33 -8.57
CA GLY A 343 0.15 20.93 -9.91
C GLY A 343 0.85 22.30 -10.04
N LEU A 344 1.42 22.82 -8.96
CA LEU A 344 2.21 24.04 -8.97
C LEU A 344 3.67 23.72 -9.35
N GLN A 345 4.25 24.48 -10.26
CA GLN A 345 5.65 24.29 -10.64
C GLN A 345 6.56 25.08 -9.69
N SER A 346 7.64 24.46 -9.23
CA SER A 346 8.67 25.07 -8.38
C SER A 346 8.15 25.75 -7.12
N ALA A 347 6.96 25.34 -6.63
CA ALA A 347 6.41 25.90 -5.41
C ALA A 347 7.21 25.42 -4.19
N MET A 348 7.50 26.31 -3.26
CA MET A 348 8.22 25.99 -2.02
C MET A 348 7.36 25.13 -1.09
N TYR A 349 6.08 25.44 -0.98
CA TYR A 349 5.09 24.74 -0.15
C TYR A 349 3.90 24.27 -0.98
N PRO A 350 3.09 23.31 -0.49
CA PRO A 350 1.91 22.80 -1.21
C PRO A 350 0.88 23.86 -1.61
N TRP A 351 0.81 24.98 -0.89
CA TRP A 351 -0.07 26.11 -1.16
C TRP A 351 0.54 27.19 -2.08
N GLY A 352 1.80 27.04 -2.52
CA GLY A 352 2.45 27.83 -3.57
C GLY A 352 3.26 29.05 -3.12
N GLY A 353 2.96 29.66 -2.00
CA GLY A 353 3.66 30.84 -1.51
C GLY A 353 4.89 30.52 -0.67
N PRO A 354 5.77 31.51 -0.38
CA PRO A 354 6.94 31.32 0.49
C PRO A 354 6.63 31.46 1.97
N TYR A 355 5.39 31.78 2.32
CA TYR A 355 4.97 32.02 3.70
C TYR A 355 4.23 30.84 4.28
N THR A 356 4.45 30.59 5.57
CA THR A 356 3.76 29.53 6.34
C THR A 356 2.46 30.01 6.98
N LYS A 357 2.10 31.30 6.79
CA LYS A 357 0.87 31.92 7.26
C LYS A 357 0.07 32.48 6.09
N ASN A 358 -1.24 32.39 6.19
CA ASN A 358 -2.16 33.04 5.25
C ASN A 358 -2.31 34.56 5.54
N ASP A 359 -3.07 35.28 4.72
CA ASP A 359 -3.32 36.72 4.85
C ASP A 359 -4.00 37.08 6.17
N ARG A 360 -4.65 36.15 6.86
CA ARG A 360 -5.28 36.33 8.17
C ARG A 360 -4.34 36.10 9.33
N GLY A 361 -3.09 35.66 9.07
CA GLY A 361 -2.08 35.35 10.07
C GLY A 361 -2.17 33.93 10.65
N CYS A 362 -3.09 33.06 10.18
CA CYS A 362 -3.19 31.66 10.59
C CYS A 362 -2.10 30.85 9.94
N PHE A 363 -1.57 29.87 10.63
CA PHE A 363 -0.64 28.90 10.06
C PHE A 363 -1.36 28.00 9.03
N MET A 364 -0.63 27.58 7.99
CA MET A 364 -1.16 26.76 6.90
C MET A 364 -0.74 25.29 7.03
N ALA A 365 -0.01 24.97 8.08
CA ALA A 365 0.43 23.61 8.41
C ALA A 365 0.75 23.51 9.91
N ASN A 366 0.74 22.29 10.43
CA ASN A 366 1.15 21.99 11.79
C ASN A 366 2.67 21.76 11.83
N PHE A 367 3.42 22.66 12.46
CA PHE A 367 4.87 22.61 12.59
C PHE A 367 5.35 23.43 13.79
N LYS A 368 6.63 23.30 14.14
CA LYS A 368 7.24 24.08 15.22
C LYS A 368 7.68 25.46 14.72
N PRO A 369 6.99 26.55 15.05
CA PRO A 369 7.45 27.90 14.71
C PRO A 369 8.68 28.27 15.51
N MET A 370 9.64 28.96 14.88
CA MET A 370 10.93 29.33 15.54
C MET A 370 10.79 30.26 16.71
N ARG A 371 9.73 31.10 16.73
CA ARG A 371 9.40 32.06 17.81
C ARG A 371 7.90 32.20 17.95
N GLY A 372 7.44 32.31 19.19
CA GLY A 372 6.06 32.58 19.52
C GLY A 372 5.39 31.45 20.28
N ASP A 373 4.09 31.49 20.30
CA ASP A 373 3.26 30.45 20.89
C ASP A 373 3.21 29.24 19.95
N TYR A 374 3.71 28.11 20.42
CA TYR A 374 3.74 26.85 19.65
C TYR A 374 2.34 26.24 19.50
N ALA A 375 1.40 26.64 20.33
CA ALA A 375 0.03 26.13 20.34
C ALA A 375 -0.99 27.16 19.81
N VAL A 376 -0.55 28.15 19.04
CA VAL A 376 -1.41 29.24 18.52
C VAL A 376 -2.62 28.68 17.73
N ASP A 377 -2.43 27.60 17.00
CA ASP A 377 -3.49 26.92 16.26
C ASP A 377 -4.12 25.75 17.06
N GLN A 378 -3.87 25.70 18.38
CA GLN A 378 -4.27 24.64 19.30
C GLN A 378 -3.62 23.26 18.99
N ALA A 379 -2.60 23.24 18.15
CA ALA A 379 -1.84 22.06 17.74
C ALA A 379 -0.45 22.10 18.39
N LEU A 380 -0.27 21.34 19.48
CA LEU A 380 1.04 21.20 20.13
C LEU A 380 1.80 19.99 19.59
N TYR A 381 1.08 18.94 19.25
CA TYR A 381 1.56 17.67 18.70
C TYR A 381 0.85 17.42 17.35
N THR A 382 0.56 16.16 17.01
CA THR A 382 -0.22 15.81 15.85
C THR A 382 -1.66 16.39 15.91
N VAL A 383 -2.25 16.61 14.76
CA VAL A 383 -3.65 16.99 14.58
C VAL A 383 -4.38 16.01 13.67
N GLU A 384 -5.68 16.16 13.53
CA GLU A 384 -6.46 15.36 12.60
C GLU A 384 -5.87 15.37 11.18
N ALA A 385 -5.92 14.25 10.51
CA ALA A 385 -5.30 14.06 9.19
C ALA A 385 -5.88 14.98 8.09
N ASN A 386 -6.98 15.68 8.34
CA ASN A 386 -7.63 16.63 7.44
C ASN A 386 -7.76 18.04 8.03
N ALA A 387 -6.94 18.40 9.01
CA ALA A 387 -7.09 19.66 9.78
C ALA A 387 -6.83 20.93 8.97
N TYR A 388 -6.01 20.86 7.92
CA TYR A 388 -5.64 22.01 7.10
C TYR A 388 -6.20 21.88 5.68
N ASP A 389 -6.16 22.98 4.91
CA ASP A 389 -6.67 22.99 3.54
C ASP A 389 -5.85 22.05 2.62
N PRO A 390 -6.49 21.29 1.75
CA PRO A 390 -5.81 20.39 0.83
C PRO A 390 -5.13 21.16 -0.31
N ASN A 391 -4.12 20.53 -0.94
CA ASN A 391 -3.49 21.07 -2.12
C ASN A 391 -4.35 20.90 -3.40
N GLY A 392 -3.81 21.29 -4.57
CA GLY A 392 -4.52 21.24 -5.85
C GLY A 392 -4.92 19.84 -6.35
N TYR A 393 -4.42 18.76 -5.72
CA TYR A 393 -4.83 17.38 -5.98
C TYR A 393 -5.74 16.80 -4.89
N ASN A 394 -6.25 17.64 -3.99
CA ASN A 394 -7.09 17.26 -2.85
C ASN A 394 -6.36 16.37 -1.84
N LEU A 395 -5.06 16.63 -1.63
CA LEU A 395 -4.23 15.92 -0.65
C LEU A 395 -3.99 16.83 0.55
N TYR A 396 -4.29 16.32 1.73
CA TYR A 396 -4.18 17.02 3.00
C TYR A 396 -2.78 16.82 3.61
N ASN A 397 -2.33 17.78 4.41
CA ASN A 397 -1.12 17.73 5.23
C ASN A 397 0.16 17.31 4.48
N MET A 398 0.28 17.67 3.19
CA MET A 398 1.50 17.41 2.42
C MET A 398 2.70 18.25 2.91
N ALA A 399 2.52 19.04 3.95
CA ALA A 399 3.55 19.76 4.69
C ALA A 399 3.13 19.88 6.15
N GLY A 400 3.96 19.41 7.07
CA GLY A 400 3.68 19.42 8.50
C GLY A 400 2.84 18.22 8.96
N ASN A 401 2.40 18.26 10.19
CA ASN A 401 1.73 17.21 10.93
C ASN A 401 2.66 16.02 11.21
N VAL A 402 2.80 15.06 10.32
CA VAL A 402 3.80 14.00 10.42
C VAL A 402 4.66 13.94 9.16
N SER A 403 5.96 13.64 9.32
CA SER A 403 6.81 13.27 8.19
C SER A 403 6.37 11.91 7.65
N GLU A 404 6.47 11.69 6.35
CA GLU A 404 5.93 10.51 5.71
C GLU A 404 7.01 9.63 5.11
N TRP A 405 6.94 8.33 5.44
CA TRP A 405 7.78 7.33 4.80
C TRP A 405 7.55 7.27 3.30
N VAL A 406 8.63 7.22 2.53
CA VAL A 406 8.59 6.88 1.11
C VAL A 406 9.38 5.61 0.82
N ASP A 407 9.19 5.00 -0.34
CA ASP A 407 9.84 3.74 -0.71
C ASP A 407 11.34 3.91 -0.95
N SER A 408 11.78 5.12 -1.35
CA SER A 408 13.15 5.39 -1.76
C SER A 408 14.15 5.40 -0.59
N SER A 409 15.35 4.87 -0.84
CA SER A 409 16.48 4.97 0.10
C SER A 409 17.15 6.34 0.01
N TYR A 410 17.68 6.83 1.14
CA TYR A 410 18.39 8.11 1.16
C TYR A 410 19.83 7.93 0.66
N GLU A 411 20.12 8.50 -0.48
CA GLU A 411 21.46 8.67 -1.03
C GLU A 411 21.61 10.13 -1.44
N GLN A 412 22.74 10.74 -1.12
CA GLN A 412 22.94 12.17 -1.31
C GLN A 412 22.94 12.53 -2.80
N ASP A 413 23.57 11.72 -3.61
CA ASP A 413 23.74 11.87 -5.05
C ASP A 413 22.66 11.18 -5.91
N ALA A 414 21.59 10.69 -5.27
CA ALA A 414 20.51 9.96 -5.95
C ALA A 414 19.92 10.69 -7.16
N TYR A 415 19.84 12.02 -7.10
CA TYR A 415 19.27 12.80 -8.20
C TYR A 415 20.17 12.85 -9.42
N GLU A 416 21.49 12.68 -9.29
CA GLU A 416 22.42 12.74 -10.40
C GLU A 416 22.29 11.51 -11.31
N TYR A 417 22.21 10.31 -10.74
CA TYR A 417 22.19 9.06 -11.52
C TYR A 417 20.81 8.43 -11.72
N SER A 418 19.80 8.81 -10.94
CA SER A 418 18.47 8.23 -11.09
C SER A 418 17.86 8.51 -12.46
N ALA A 419 16.93 7.64 -12.90
CA ALA A 419 16.22 7.82 -14.15
C ALA A 419 15.37 9.11 -14.15
N SER A 420 15.13 9.70 -15.31
CA SER A 420 14.19 10.84 -15.44
C SER A 420 12.73 10.41 -15.54
N MET A 421 12.46 9.13 -15.69
CA MET A 421 11.13 8.55 -15.87
C MET A 421 10.80 7.61 -14.73
N ASN A 422 9.83 7.99 -13.88
CA ASN A 422 9.43 7.30 -12.66
C ASN A 422 10.64 6.87 -11.80
N PRO A 423 11.51 7.82 -11.38
CA PRO A 423 12.70 7.45 -10.62
C PRO A 423 12.30 6.84 -9.28
N ASN A 424 13.01 5.79 -8.92
CA ASN A 424 13.01 5.22 -7.59
C ASN A 424 14.41 4.69 -7.30
N VAL A 425 15.05 5.17 -6.26
CA VAL A 425 16.33 4.68 -5.78
C VAL A 425 16.05 3.90 -4.51
N ASN A 426 15.89 2.60 -4.64
CA ASN A 426 15.64 1.71 -3.52
C ASN A 426 16.82 0.73 -3.41
N ASN A 427 17.82 1.13 -2.62
CA ASN A 427 18.98 0.31 -2.31
C ASN A 427 18.66 -0.57 -1.09
N ILE A 428 18.62 -1.88 -1.28
CA ILE A 428 18.30 -2.87 -0.24
C ILE A 428 19.34 -2.91 0.89
N TYR A 429 20.59 -2.51 0.61
CA TYR A 429 21.66 -2.47 1.60
C TYR A 429 21.67 -1.16 2.41
N ASN A 430 20.88 -0.17 2.01
CA ASN A 430 20.79 1.10 2.68
C ASN A 430 19.58 1.14 3.62
N GLU A 431 19.85 1.09 4.91
CA GLU A 431 18.82 1.11 5.95
C GLU A 431 18.16 2.48 6.12
N LYS A 432 18.76 3.55 5.55
CA LYS A 432 18.21 4.90 5.59
C LYS A 432 17.12 5.05 4.55
N LYS A 433 15.89 5.24 4.99
CA LYS A 433 14.76 5.51 4.13
C LYS A 433 14.38 6.98 4.22
N ILE A 434 13.97 7.53 3.08
CA ILE A 434 13.60 8.94 3.00
C ILE A 434 12.28 9.18 3.72
N ILE A 435 12.20 10.29 4.44
CA ILE A 435 10.98 10.87 4.98
C ILE A 435 10.78 12.26 4.36
N ARG A 436 9.52 12.63 4.16
CA ARG A 436 9.16 13.86 3.45
C ARG A 436 8.06 14.62 4.19
N GLY A 437 7.92 15.93 3.90
CA GLY A 437 6.83 16.78 4.38
C GLY A 437 7.15 17.56 5.65
N GLY A 438 8.07 17.08 6.46
CA GLY A 438 8.31 17.61 7.79
C GLY A 438 7.15 17.35 8.75
N SER A 439 7.32 17.60 10.02
CA SER A 439 6.36 17.23 11.07
C SER A 439 6.07 18.37 12.04
N TRP A 440 5.13 18.13 12.97
CA TRP A 440 4.80 19.02 14.08
C TRP A 440 6.04 19.41 14.92
N LYS A 441 7.09 18.59 14.91
CA LYS A 441 8.35 18.80 15.63
C LYS A 441 9.34 19.68 14.86
N ASP A 442 9.19 19.77 13.54
CA ASP A 442 10.15 20.36 12.63
C ASP A 442 9.91 21.86 12.41
N VAL A 443 10.98 22.55 12.02
CA VAL A 443 10.90 23.95 11.63
C VAL A 443 10.52 24.07 10.15
N LYS A 444 10.08 25.25 9.75
CA LYS A 444 9.57 25.57 8.40
C LYS A 444 10.44 25.09 7.22
N TYR A 445 11.75 24.89 7.44
CA TYR A 445 12.66 24.39 6.40
C TYR A 445 12.26 22.98 5.93
N PHE A 446 11.95 22.07 6.86
CA PHE A 446 11.59 20.70 6.54
C PHE A 446 10.20 20.57 5.92
N LEU A 447 9.36 21.61 6.04
CA LEU A 447 8.04 21.68 5.39
C LEU A 447 8.11 21.98 3.89
N GLN A 448 9.28 22.42 3.39
CA GLN A 448 9.46 22.66 1.96
C GLN A 448 9.27 21.36 1.20
N VAL A 449 8.51 21.40 0.12
CA VAL A 449 8.19 20.23 -0.69
C VAL A 449 9.44 19.51 -1.20
N SER A 450 10.51 20.25 -1.43
CA SER A 450 11.80 19.73 -1.92
C SER A 450 12.76 19.29 -0.82
N SER A 451 12.46 19.54 0.47
CA SER A 451 13.35 19.13 1.56
C SER A 451 13.36 17.63 1.72
N ARG A 452 14.56 17.07 1.84
CA ARG A 452 14.81 15.66 2.08
C ARG A 452 15.28 15.47 3.51
N ASP A 453 14.82 14.42 4.13
CA ASP A 453 15.31 13.92 5.42
C ASP A 453 15.24 12.40 5.40
N TYR A 454 15.84 11.76 6.38
CA TYR A 454 15.84 10.30 6.46
C TYR A 454 15.73 9.81 7.90
N GLU A 455 15.22 8.60 8.06
CA GLU A 455 15.31 7.82 9.28
C GLU A 455 15.68 6.37 8.93
N TYR A 456 16.16 5.62 9.92
CA TYR A 456 16.43 4.19 9.72
C TYR A 456 15.13 3.40 9.64
N GLN A 457 15.07 2.45 8.70
CA GLN A 457 13.86 1.69 8.35
C GLN A 457 13.19 0.96 9.53
N ASP A 458 13.95 0.63 10.57
CA ASP A 458 13.49 -0.11 11.76
C ASP A 458 13.30 0.81 12.98
N GLN A 459 13.42 2.13 12.82
CA GLN A 459 13.27 3.10 13.90
C GLN A 459 11.90 3.79 13.84
N PRO A 460 10.96 3.44 14.73
CA PRO A 460 9.70 4.16 14.86
C PRO A 460 9.90 5.51 15.55
N ARG A 461 9.11 6.51 15.17
CA ARG A 461 9.14 7.85 15.75
C ARG A 461 7.74 8.39 16.00
N SER A 462 7.60 9.30 16.98
CA SER A 462 6.34 9.98 17.29
C SER A 462 5.90 11.02 16.24
N TYR A 463 6.76 11.31 15.28
CA TYR A 463 6.56 12.33 14.26
C TYR A 463 6.63 11.77 12.83
N ILE A 464 6.68 10.46 12.67
CA ILE A 464 6.70 9.80 11.35
C ILE A 464 5.48 8.92 11.21
N GLY A 465 4.73 9.17 10.13
CA GLY A 465 3.62 8.37 9.64
C GLY A 465 3.85 7.96 8.19
N PHE A 466 2.79 7.68 7.46
CA PHE A 466 2.88 7.33 6.04
C PHE A 466 1.53 7.49 5.33
N ARG A 467 1.57 7.55 4.01
CA ARG A 467 0.42 7.36 3.13
C ARG A 467 0.75 6.38 2.03
N THR A 468 -0.26 5.79 1.39
CA THR A 468 -0.04 4.80 0.34
C THR A 468 -0.43 5.34 -1.03
N VAL A 469 0.15 4.73 -2.05
CA VAL A 469 -0.18 4.96 -3.46
C VAL A 469 -0.63 3.69 -4.14
N HIS A 470 -1.34 3.85 -5.24
CA HIS A 470 -1.87 2.77 -6.05
C HIS A 470 -1.79 3.16 -7.52
N ASP A 471 -1.16 2.33 -8.35
CA ASP A 471 -0.94 2.64 -9.74
C ASP A 471 -2.26 2.78 -10.53
N TYR A 472 -2.37 3.82 -11.35
CA TYR A 472 -3.49 4.02 -12.24
C TYR A 472 -3.28 3.23 -13.55
N LEU A 473 -3.95 2.09 -13.68
CA LEU A 473 -3.93 1.26 -14.90
C LEU A 473 -5.17 1.55 -15.77
N GLY A 474 -5.26 2.74 -16.30
CA GLY A 474 -6.41 3.17 -17.10
C GLY A 474 -6.01 3.85 -18.42
N ALA A 475 -7.04 4.27 -19.17
CA ALA A 475 -6.82 5.07 -20.36
C ALA A 475 -6.17 6.41 -19.98
N ASP A 476 -5.21 6.85 -20.79
CA ASP A 476 -4.53 8.12 -20.57
C ASP A 476 -5.54 9.28 -20.46
N LEU A 477 -5.51 9.97 -19.33
CA LEU A 477 -6.41 11.07 -18.99
C LEU A 477 -6.02 12.36 -19.74
N THR A 478 -4.73 12.57 -19.97
CA THR A 478 -4.20 13.76 -20.68
C THR A 478 -4.58 13.73 -22.14
N ALA A 479 -4.49 12.57 -22.80
CA ALA A 479 -4.92 12.38 -24.19
C ALA A 479 -6.41 12.67 -24.39
N ASN A 480 -7.27 12.34 -23.40
CA ASN A 480 -8.70 12.63 -23.44
C ASN A 480 -9.00 14.13 -23.25
N ALA A 481 -8.27 14.82 -22.39
CA ALA A 481 -8.41 16.27 -22.20
C ALA A 481 -8.04 17.04 -23.48
N MET A 482 -6.95 16.70 -24.16
CA MET A 482 -6.56 17.30 -25.42
C MET A 482 -7.61 17.03 -26.53
N THR A 483 -8.12 15.79 -26.64
CA THR A 483 -9.12 15.42 -27.65
C THR A 483 -10.41 16.20 -27.45
N ASN A 484 -10.89 16.34 -26.21
CA ASN A 484 -12.10 17.07 -25.87
C ASN A 484 -11.94 18.58 -26.13
N THR A 485 -10.77 19.16 -25.85
CA THR A 485 -10.48 20.58 -26.12
C THR A 485 -10.45 20.85 -27.63
N THR A 486 -9.85 19.93 -28.40
CA THR A 486 -9.77 20.04 -29.86
C THR A 486 -11.15 19.88 -30.51
N ILE A 487 -12.00 18.96 -30.00
CA ILE A 487 -13.39 18.77 -30.47
C ILE A 487 -14.25 20.01 -30.13
N ARG A 488 -14.11 20.60 -28.95
CA ARG A 488 -14.79 21.85 -28.59
C ARG A 488 -14.37 23.00 -29.48
N LYS A 489 -13.05 23.18 -29.76
CA LYS A 489 -12.57 24.22 -30.70
C LYS A 489 -13.14 24.03 -32.10
N ARG A 490 -13.18 22.80 -32.63
CA ARG A 490 -13.80 22.50 -33.96
C ARG A 490 -15.31 22.74 -33.97
N LYS A 491 -16.05 22.42 -32.89
CA LYS A 491 -17.48 22.75 -32.81
C LYS A 491 -17.74 24.27 -32.79
N ASN A 492 -16.95 25.01 -32.05
CA ASN A 492 -17.10 26.48 -31.97
C ASN A 492 -16.70 27.17 -33.29
N GLN A 493 -15.71 26.66 -34.02
CA GLN A 493 -15.36 27.13 -35.36
C GLN A 493 -16.48 26.87 -36.39
N ARG A 494 -17.16 25.72 -36.32
CA ARG A 494 -18.32 25.40 -37.20
C ARG A 494 -19.56 26.22 -36.88
N SER A 495 -19.76 26.67 -35.64
CA SER A 495 -20.88 27.54 -35.27
C SER A 495 -20.64 29.00 -35.59
N SER A 496 -19.38 29.44 -35.83
CA SER A 496 -19.06 30.80 -36.25
C SER A 496 -19.03 31.01 -37.78
N ILE A 497 -19.26 29.94 -38.56
CA ILE A 497 -19.35 29.97 -40.02
C ILE A 497 -20.80 29.83 -40.52
N LYS A 498 -21.77 29.81 -39.65
CA LYS A 498 -23.18 29.94 -39.94
C LYS A 498 -23.66 31.32 -39.45
#